data_3b3fc82b661d8821645f25b3969ebd18
#
_entry.id   3b3fc82b661d8821645f25b3969ebd18
#
_cell.length_a   1.000
_cell.length_b   1.000
_cell.length_c   1.000
_cell.angle_alpha   90.00
_cell.angle_beta   90.00
_cell.angle_gamma   90.00
#
_symmetry.space_group_name_H-M   'P 1'
#
loop_
_entity.id
_entity.type
_entity.pdbx_description
1 polymer ?
#
loop_
_entity_poly.entity_id
_entity_poly.type
_entity_poly.pdbx_seq_one_letter_code
_entity_poly.pdbx_strand_id
1 'polypeptide(L)'
;PLLDQIMLSSRNRCEFYVIDQSTTTDEALSHFGGTYGKGGDFLYRWGNPQNYNRGDASDQILKGQHSVVWIPYNFQGQGNILLFNNFHTRDYSTVLEIVPPIDQNGSYLIDQVNAYDPNSYYWIYTLDHLAAVRGGVWRLPNGNTIITTYISLYGQCFCSDSR
;
A
#
# COMPACT_ATOMS: atom_id res chain seq x y z
N PRO A 1 -8.06 8.72 -11.87
CA PRO A 1 -8.42 7.33 -11.68
C PRO A 1 -9.85 7.12 -12.12
N LEU A 2 -10.05 6.05 -12.84
CA LEU A 2 -11.34 5.68 -13.41
C LEU A 2 -12.30 5.07 -12.37
N LEU A 3 -11.90 5.00 -11.11
CA LEU A 3 -12.58 4.19 -10.09
C LEU A 3 -13.11 5.01 -8.89
N ASP A 4 -13.01 6.34 -8.89
CA ASP A 4 -13.40 7.19 -7.75
C ASP A 4 -12.91 6.65 -6.38
N GLN A 5 -11.63 6.31 -6.32
CA GLN A 5 -10.98 5.75 -5.14
C GLN A 5 -9.84 6.64 -4.67
N ILE A 6 -9.63 6.70 -3.36
CA ILE A 6 -8.47 7.36 -2.74
C ILE A 6 -7.60 6.30 -2.09
N MET A 7 -6.28 6.42 -2.28
CA MET A 7 -5.31 5.61 -1.58
C MET A 7 -4.66 6.41 -0.46
N LEU A 8 -4.65 5.82 0.73
CA LEU A 8 -4.07 6.41 1.95
C LEU A 8 -2.93 5.51 2.44
N SER A 9 -1.76 6.08 2.66
CA SER A 9 -0.64 5.36 3.26
C SER A 9 -0.51 5.70 4.74
N SER A 10 -0.56 4.70 5.61
CA SER A 10 -0.36 4.85 7.05
C SER A 10 0.99 4.27 7.47
N ARG A 11 2.03 5.10 7.48
CA ARG A 11 3.41 4.71 7.79
C ARG A 11 3.53 3.96 9.11
N ASN A 12 2.92 4.45 10.17
CA ASN A 12 3.04 3.88 11.52
C ASN A 12 2.21 2.61 11.72
N ARG A 13 1.20 2.39 10.90
CA ARG A 13 0.43 1.13 10.87
C ARG A 13 1.07 0.09 9.96
N CYS A 14 2.05 0.51 9.14
CA CYS A 14 2.67 -0.37 8.14
C CYS A 14 1.64 -0.93 7.15
N GLU A 15 0.67 -0.11 6.77
CA GLU A 15 -0.39 -0.45 5.83
C GLU A 15 -0.70 0.72 4.89
N PHE A 16 -1.34 0.40 3.79
CA PHE A 16 -2.11 1.38 3.03
C PHE A 16 -3.56 0.91 2.91
N TYR A 17 -4.44 1.85 2.63
CA TYR A 17 -5.88 1.64 2.51
C TYR A 17 -6.39 2.24 1.22
N VAL A 18 -7.46 1.66 0.69
CA VAL A 18 -8.25 2.25 -0.39
C VAL A 18 -9.65 2.50 0.13
N ILE A 19 -10.17 3.70 -0.12
CA ILE A 19 -11.51 4.13 0.28
C ILE A 19 -12.27 4.61 -0.94
N ASP A 20 -13.61 4.59 -0.85
CA ASP A 20 -14.52 5.12 -1.85
C ASP A 20 -14.55 6.66 -1.76
N GLN A 21 -14.25 7.34 -2.87
CA GLN A 21 -14.33 8.80 -2.97
C GLN A 21 -15.74 9.29 -3.39
N SER A 22 -16.57 8.40 -3.87
CA SER A 22 -17.91 8.76 -4.39
C SER A 22 -18.96 8.98 -3.29
N THR A 23 -18.59 8.74 -2.03
CA THR A 23 -19.48 8.89 -0.87
C THR A 23 -19.79 10.36 -0.56
N THR A 24 -21.05 10.63 -0.20
CA THR A 24 -21.43 11.85 0.50
C THR A 24 -20.87 11.85 1.94
N THR A 25 -20.93 12.99 2.62
CA THR A 25 -20.49 13.07 4.03
C THR A 25 -21.24 12.10 4.94
N ASP A 26 -22.55 11.95 4.75
CA ASP A 26 -23.38 11.06 5.58
C ASP A 26 -23.06 9.59 5.28
N GLU A 27 -22.86 9.24 4.02
CA GLU A 27 -22.45 7.88 3.63
C GLU A 27 -21.06 7.55 4.16
N ALA A 28 -20.12 8.49 4.13
CA ALA A 28 -18.77 8.29 4.66
C ALA A 28 -18.74 8.08 6.19
N LEU A 29 -19.79 8.52 6.90
CA LEU A 29 -19.97 8.25 8.33
C LEU A 29 -20.70 6.92 8.62
N SER A 30 -21.05 6.17 7.59
CA SER A 30 -21.80 4.91 7.68
C SER A 30 -21.03 3.74 7.07
N HIS A 31 -21.61 2.55 7.11
CA HIS A 31 -21.08 1.32 6.49
C HIS A 31 -21.72 0.99 5.14
N PHE A 32 -22.46 1.93 4.54
CA PHE A 32 -23.18 1.72 3.28
C PHE A 32 -23.26 3.04 2.50
N GLY A 33 -23.48 2.93 1.18
CA GLY A 33 -23.51 4.05 0.25
C GLY A 33 -22.20 4.16 -0.56
N GLY A 34 -22.15 5.16 -1.41
CA GLY A 34 -21.15 5.31 -2.44
C GLY A 34 -21.26 4.28 -3.57
N THR A 35 -20.37 4.37 -4.55
CA THR A 35 -20.35 3.48 -5.73
C THR A 35 -20.12 2.02 -5.35
N TYR A 36 -19.35 1.77 -4.29
CA TYR A 36 -18.96 0.43 -3.85
C TYR A 36 -19.85 -0.11 -2.71
N GLY A 37 -20.84 0.67 -2.26
CA GLY A 37 -21.82 0.25 -1.25
C GLY A 37 -21.27 0.06 0.16
N LYS A 38 -20.08 0.59 0.46
CA LYS A 38 -19.37 0.39 1.73
C LYS A 38 -19.29 1.64 2.61
N GLY A 39 -19.82 2.77 2.14
CA GLY A 39 -19.72 4.03 2.87
C GLY A 39 -18.29 4.39 3.17
N GLY A 40 -17.96 4.67 4.43
CA GLY A 40 -16.61 5.01 4.88
C GLY A 40 -15.69 3.84 5.19
N ASP A 41 -16.13 2.60 4.99
CA ASP A 41 -15.28 1.43 5.21
C ASP A 41 -14.18 1.30 4.16
N PHE A 42 -13.10 0.61 4.52
CA PHE A 42 -12.04 0.32 3.56
C PHE A 42 -12.54 -0.60 2.45
N LEU A 43 -12.30 -0.19 1.21
CA LEU A 43 -12.45 -1.07 0.05
C LEU A 43 -11.36 -2.14 0.01
N TYR A 44 -10.14 -1.73 0.40
CA TYR A 44 -8.98 -2.59 0.42
C TYR A 44 -7.97 -2.09 1.46
N ARG A 45 -7.18 -3.01 1.99
CA ARG A 45 -6.05 -2.73 2.87
C ARG A 45 -4.96 -3.77 2.67
N TRP A 46 -3.69 -3.39 2.85
CA TRP A 46 -2.59 -4.32 2.67
C TRP A 46 -1.33 -3.88 3.41
N GLY A 47 -0.54 -4.86 3.88
CA GLY A 47 0.79 -4.65 4.44
C GLY A 47 1.02 -5.21 5.82
N ASN A 48 0.04 -5.12 6.74
CA ASN A 48 0.17 -5.65 8.10
C ASN A 48 -1.14 -6.27 8.61
N PRO A 49 -1.34 -7.57 8.40
CA PRO A 49 -2.58 -8.25 8.78
C PRO A 49 -2.83 -8.33 10.28
N GLN A 50 -1.84 -8.11 11.14
CA GLN A 50 -2.05 -8.03 12.60
C GLN A 50 -3.06 -6.93 12.97
N ASN A 51 -3.10 -5.82 12.24
CA ASN A 51 -3.97 -4.67 12.54
C ASN A 51 -5.46 -4.99 12.44
N TYR A 52 -5.82 -6.14 11.86
CA TYR A 52 -7.21 -6.59 11.74
C TYR A 52 -7.39 -8.06 12.10
N ASN A 53 -6.50 -8.59 12.95
CA ASN A 53 -6.57 -9.93 13.53
C ASN A 53 -6.60 -11.08 12.51
N ARG A 54 -5.85 -10.94 11.40
CA ARG A 54 -5.77 -11.94 10.32
C ARG A 54 -4.34 -12.37 10.03
N GLY A 55 -3.49 -12.34 11.04
CA GLY A 55 -2.09 -12.74 10.95
C GLY A 55 -1.31 -12.34 12.17
N ASP A 56 -0.03 -12.66 12.15
CA ASP A 56 0.93 -12.31 13.20
C ASP A 56 2.10 -11.44 12.68
N ALA A 57 3.13 -11.26 13.50
CA ALA A 57 4.27 -10.40 13.16
C ALA A 57 5.08 -10.91 11.95
N SER A 58 5.01 -12.21 11.64
CA SER A 58 5.69 -12.79 10.47
C SER A 58 4.99 -12.51 9.16
N ASP A 59 3.70 -12.17 9.22
CA ASP A 59 2.89 -11.87 8.04
C ASP A 59 2.99 -10.39 7.62
N GLN A 60 3.64 -9.56 8.45
CA GLN A 60 3.82 -8.15 8.14
C GLN A 60 4.84 -7.96 7.02
N ILE A 61 4.40 -7.42 5.88
CA ILE A 61 5.24 -7.16 4.72
C ILE A 61 5.77 -5.73 4.72
N LEU A 62 4.92 -4.75 4.99
CA LEU A 62 5.30 -3.34 4.97
C LEU A 62 5.90 -2.90 6.30
N LYS A 63 6.94 -2.07 6.21
CA LYS A 63 7.60 -1.47 7.38
C LYS A 63 7.97 -0.03 7.08
N GLY A 64 7.13 0.90 7.56
CA GLY A 64 7.36 2.33 7.43
C GLY A 64 7.33 2.88 6.01
N GLN A 65 6.50 2.32 5.15
CA GLN A 65 6.40 2.62 3.73
C GLN A 65 6.04 4.08 3.42
N HIS A 66 6.40 4.51 2.22
CA HIS A 66 6.07 5.79 1.61
C HIS A 66 5.68 5.62 0.14
N SER A 67 5.14 6.68 -0.45
CA SER A 67 4.88 6.76 -1.90
C SER A 67 4.08 5.57 -2.44
N VAL A 68 2.95 5.26 -1.81
CA VAL A 68 2.03 4.24 -2.31
C VAL A 68 1.18 4.85 -3.41
N VAL A 69 1.32 4.34 -4.64
CA VAL A 69 0.66 4.90 -5.83
C VAL A 69 0.15 3.81 -6.76
N TRP A 70 -0.97 4.05 -7.46
CA TRP A 70 -1.32 3.22 -8.61
C TRP A 70 -0.41 3.53 -9.78
N ILE A 71 0.00 2.51 -10.52
CA ILE A 71 0.65 2.68 -11.81
C ILE A 71 -0.38 3.22 -12.80
N PRO A 72 -0.09 4.36 -13.47
CA PRO A 72 -1.06 5.02 -14.33
C PRO A 72 -1.50 4.17 -15.52
N TYR A 73 -2.65 4.52 -16.06
CA TYR A 73 -3.16 3.96 -17.32
C TYR A 73 -2.15 4.17 -18.46
N ASN A 74 -2.03 3.20 -19.33
CA ASN A 74 -1.05 3.13 -20.43
C ASN A 74 0.42 2.98 -20.00
N PHE A 75 0.72 2.74 -18.73
CA PHE A 75 2.06 2.42 -18.28
C PHE A 75 2.18 0.92 -18.01
N GLN A 76 3.40 0.38 -18.12
CA GLN A 76 3.66 -1.02 -17.81
C GLN A 76 3.29 -1.33 -16.36
N GLY A 77 2.44 -2.33 -16.16
CA GLY A 77 1.88 -2.66 -14.85
C GLY A 77 0.68 -1.78 -14.46
N GLN A 78 0.01 -1.12 -15.41
CA GLN A 78 -1.15 -0.26 -15.11
C GLN A 78 -2.16 -0.94 -14.17
N GLY A 79 -2.63 -0.17 -13.19
CA GLY A 79 -3.56 -0.65 -12.17
C GLY A 79 -2.89 -1.39 -11.00
N ASN A 80 -1.65 -1.83 -11.14
CA ASN A 80 -0.86 -2.33 -10.02
C ASN A 80 -0.51 -1.18 -9.06
N ILE A 81 -0.16 -1.54 -7.83
CA ILE A 81 0.26 -0.59 -6.81
C ILE A 81 1.77 -0.68 -6.65
N LEU A 82 2.43 0.48 -6.76
CA LEU A 82 3.85 0.65 -6.59
C LEU A 82 4.11 1.40 -5.30
N LEU A 83 5.09 0.97 -4.50
CA LEU A 83 5.37 1.59 -3.21
C LEU A 83 6.84 1.48 -2.80
N PHE A 84 7.28 2.40 -1.94
CA PHE A 84 8.59 2.39 -1.31
C PHE A 84 8.48 1.83 0.11
N ASN A 85 9.12 0.68 0.38
CA ASN A 85 9.14 0.02 1.69
C ASN A 85 10.45 0.33 2.42
N ASN A 86 10.42 1.25 3.38
CA ASN A 86 11.63 1.83 3.97
C ASN A 86 12.45 0.84 4.80
N PHE A 87 11.79 -0.03 5.56
CA PHE A 87 12.45 -0.96 6.47
C PHE A 87 12.17 -2.41 6.08
N HIS A 88 12.42 -2.78 4.83
CA HIS A 88 12.28 -4.19 4.43
C HIS A 88 13.10 -5.09 5.36
N THR A 89 14.34 -4.68 5.61
CA THR A 89 15.19 -5.18 6.70
C THR A 89 15.77 -4.01 7.50
N ARG A 90 16.70 -4.29 8.41
CA ARG A 90 17.46 -3.24 9.11
C ARG A 90 18.53 -2.59 8.24
N ASP A 91 18.91 -3.23 7.14
CA ASP A 91 20.09 -2.87 6.34
C ASP A 91 19.70 -2.21 5.02
N TYR A 92 18.50 -2.47 4.49
CA TYR A 92 18.09 -1.95 3.19
C TYR A 92 16.60 -1.70 3.06
N SER A 93 16.28 -0.79 2.15
CA SER A 93 14.93 -0.50 1.70
C SER A 93 14.61 -1.20 0.38
N THR A 94 13.33 -1.30 0.05
CA THR A 94 12.88 -1.91 -1.21
C THR A 94 11.82 -1.07 -1.88
N VAL A 95 11.67 -1.28 -3.18
CA VAL A 95 10.48 -0.88 -3.94
C VAL A 95 9.70 -2.14 -4.26
N LEU A 96 8.41 -2.12 -4.00
CA LEU A 96 7.51 -3.23 -4.25
C LEU A 96 6.45 -2.84 -5.27
N GLU A 97 6.11 -3.79 -6.14
CA GLU A 97 4.93 -3.72 -6.99
C GLU A 97 4.00 -4.88 -6.61
N ILE A 98 2.74 -4.58 -6.37
CA ILE A 98 1.71 -5.57 -6.06
C ILE A 98 0.57 -5.49 -7.07
N VAL A 99 -0.02 -6.64 -7.36
CA VAL A 99 -1.22 -6.77 -8.18
C VAL A 99 -2.41 -6.88 -7.23
N PRO A 100 -3.20 -5.82 -7.03
CA PRO A 100 -4.36 -5.89 -6.14
C PRO A 100 -5.41 -6.86 -6.70
N PRO A 101 -6.13 -7.60 -5.83
CA PRO A 101 -7.16 -8.54 -6.26
C PRO A 101 -8.44 -7.79 -6.65
N ILE A 102 -8.41 -7.12 -7.78
CA ILE A 102 -9.51 -6.28 -8.27
C ILE A 102 -10.21 -6.95 -9.47
N ASP A 103 -11.53 -6.94 -9.46
CA ASP A 103 -12.35 -7.43 -10.56
C ASP A 103 -12.50 -6.37 -11.69
N GLN A 104 -13.17 -6.77 -12.76
CA GLN A 104 -13.40 -5.89 -13.92
C GLN A 104 -14.30 -4.67 -13.63
N ASN A 105 -15.00 -4.68 -12.50
CA ASN A 105 -15.86 -3.58 -12.05
C ASN A 105 -15.14 -2.63 -11.08
N GLY A 106 -13.86 -2.90 -10.77
CA GLY A 106 -13.09 -2.12 -9.82
C GLY A 106 -13.32 -2.50 -8.34
N SER A 107 -14.01 -3.61 -8.07
CA SER A 107 -14.24 -4.10 -6.72
C SER A 107 -13.13 -5.05 -6.28
N TYR A 108 -12.70 -4.93 -5.03
CA TYR A 108 -11.66 -5.80 -4.47
C TYR A 108 -12.26 -7.13 -4.03
N LEU A 109 -11.63 -8.21 -4.47
CA LEU A 109 -11.95 -9.57 -4.03
C LEU A 109 -11.34 -9.80 -2.65
N ILE A 110 -12.17 -9.74 -1.62
CA ILE A 110 -11.74 -9.76 -0.23
C ILE A 110 -12.09 -11.11 0.38
N ASP A 111 -11.08 -11.82 0.88
CA ASP A 111 -11.30 -12.95 1.78
C ASP A 111 -11.85 -12.44 3.12
N GLN A 112 -12.90 -13.10 3.63
CA GLN A 112 -13.54 -12.71 4.88
C GLN A 112 -12.85 -13.29 6.11
N VAL A 113 -11.95 -14.26 5.95
CA VAL A 113 -11.28 -15.01 7.03
C VAL A 113 -9.78 -14.73 7.04
N ASN A 114 -9.13 -14.82 5.88
CA ASN A 114 -7.68 -14.68 5.74
C ASN A 114 -7.25 -13.22 5.58
N ALA A 115 -5.95 -12.98 5.60
CA ALA A 115 -5.37 -11.69 5.21
C ALA A 115 -5.78 -11.32 3.79
N TYR A 116 -5.82 -10.01 3.51
CA TYR A 116 -6.11 -9.54 2.16
C TYR A 116 -4.98 -9.92 1.20
N ASP A 117 -5.36 -10.50 0.06
CA ASP A 117 -4.42 -10.80 -1.02
C ASP A 117 -3.82 -9.53 -1.66
N PRO A 118 -2.67 -9.64 -2.31
CA PRO A 118 -1.85 -10.84 -2.46
C PRO A 118 -1.00 -11.13 -1.22
N ASN A 119 -0.67 -12.39 -1.00
CA ASN A 119 0.20 -12.82 0.10
C ASN A 119 1.67 -12.38 -0.08
N SER A 120 2.01 -11.81 -1.23
CA SER A 120 3.35 -11.34 -1.56
C SER A 120 3.29 -10.26 -2.65
N TYR A 121 4.44 -9.70 -2.95
CA TYR A 121 4.60 -8.73 -4.04
C TYR A 121 4.81 -9.44 -5.40
N TYR A 122 4.41 -8.77 -6.48
CA TYR A 122 4.65 -9.21 -7.85
C TYR A 122 6.10 -8.98 -8.28
N TRP A 123 6.66 -7.83 -7.90
CA TRP A 123 8.03 -7.44 -8.22
C TRP A 123 8.65 -6.70 -7.04
N ILE A 124 9.97 -6.88 -6.89
CA ILE A 124 10.78 -6.21 -5.88
C ILE A 124 12.08 -5.67 -6.50
N TYR A 125 12.44 -4.47 -6.11
CA TYR A 125 13.77 -3.91 -6.29
C TYR A 125 14.38 -3.62 -4.93
N THR A 126 15.56 -4.16 -4.67
CA THR A 126 16.29 -3.97 -3.42
C THR A 126 17.34 -2.87 -3.58
N LEU A 127 17.31 -1.87 -2.72
CA LEU A 127 18.33 -0.85 -2.64
C LEU A 127 19.56 -1.41 -1.91
N ASP A 128 20.73 -0.88 -2.22
CA ASP A 128 21.99 -1.21 -1.56
C ASP A 128 22.21 -0.49 -0.22
N HIS A 129 21.20 0.25 0.23
CA HIS A 129 21.22 1.03 1.47
C HIS A 129 19.85 1.12 2.13
N LEU A 130 19.86 1.55 3.39
CA LEU A 130 18.65 1.87 4.13
C LEU A 130 18.28 3.34 3.92
N ALA A 131 17.10 3.58 3.37
CA ALA A 131 16.43 4.88 3.36
C ALA A 131 15.40 4.94 4.49
N ALA A 132 15.86 5.29 5.69
CA ALA A 132 15.05 5.20 6.91
C ALA A 132 13.85 6.16 6.95
N VAL A 133 13.91 7.25 6.20
CA VAL A 133 12.86 8.26 6.14
C VAL A 133 12.63 8.69 4.71
N ARG A 134 11.35 8.91 4.38
CA ARG A 134 10.92 9.31 3.03
C ARG A 134 11.27 8.24 1.99
N GLY A 135 11.11 8.60 0.75
CA GLY A 135 11.30 7.76 -0.42
C GLY A 135 10.16 7.98 -1.38
N GLY A 136 10.46 8.00 -2.65
CA GLY A 136 9.49 8.18 -3.71
C GLY A 136 9.69 7.14 -4.80
N VAL A 137 8.61 6.75 -5.43
CA VAL A 137 8.65 5.82 -6.55
C VAL A 137 7.60 6.20 -7.59
N TRP A 138 7.99 6.07 -8.85
CA TRP A 138 7.10 6.35 -9.96
C TRP A 138 7.46 5.51 -11.18
N ARG A 139 6.46 4.94 -11.86
CA ARG A 139 6.62 4.24 -13.12
C ARG A 139 6.62 5.22 -14.28
N LEU A 140 7.56 5.07 -15.20
CA LEU A 140 7.66 5.88 -16.41
C LEU A 140 6.93 5.21 -17.60
N PRO A 141 6.57 6.00 -18.64
CA PRO A 141 5.92 5.47 -19.85
C PRO A 141 6.75 4.39 -20.57
N ASN A 142 8.08 4.44 -20.47
CA ASN A 142 8.99 3.46 -21.08
C ASN A 142 9.17 2.18 -20.23
N GLY A 143 8.41 2.03 -19.14
CA GLY A 143 8.48 0.88 -18.25
C GLY A 143 9.54 0.98 -17.14
N ASN A 144 10.43 1.96 -17.19
CA ASN A 144 11.40 2.19 -16.11
C ASN A 144 10.73 2.72 -14.85
N THR A 145 11.36 2.52 -13.71
CA THR A 145 10.92 3.05 -12.42
C THR A 145 11.90 4.09 -11.92
N ILE A 146 11.42 5.32 -11.65
CA ILE A 146 12.21 6.31 -10.92
C ILE A 146 12.06 6.03 -9.44
N ILE A 147 13.20 6.02 -8.73
CA ILE A 147 13.27 5.89 -7.28
C ILE A 147 14.00 7.10 -6.73
N THR A 148 13.40 7.78 -5.77
CA THR A 148 14.07 8.84 -5.00
C THR A 148 14.24 8.39 -3.57
N THR A 149 15.45 8.55 -3.04
CA THR A 149 15.78 8.12 -1.69
C THR A 149 16.41 9.28 -0.91
N TYR A 150 16.29 9.21 0.41
CA TYR A 150 17.02 10.06 1.33
C TYR A 150 17.91 9.17 2.20
N ILE A 151 19.22 9.34 2.08
CA ILE A 151 20.18 8.65 2.94
C ILE A 151 20.38 9.50 4.20
N SER A 152 19.86 9.02 5.32
CA SER A 152 20.17 9.62 6.63
C SER A 152 21.45 9.04 7.15
N LEU A 153 22.43 9.90 7.44
CA LEU A 153 23.67 9.49 8.12
C LEU A 153 23.45 9.13 9.60
N TYR A 154 22.21 9.32 10.10
CA TYR A 154 21.81 9.00 11.47
C TYR A 154 20.59 8.07 11.44
N GLY A 155 20.85 6.78 11.39
CA GLY A 155 19.81 5.75 11.45
C GLY A 155 19.16 5.69 12.85
N GLN A 156 17.97 6.25 13.01
CA GLN A 156 17.09 5.87 14.10
C GLN A 156 15.77 5.37 13.54
N CYS A 157 15.54 4.10 13.73
CA CYS A 157 14.28 3.43 13.44
C CYS A 157 13.33 3.66 14.63
N PHE A 158 12.20 4.33 14.40
CA PHE A 158 11.11 4.39 15.36
C PHE A 158 9.92 3.59 14.79
N CYS A 159 10.01 2.28 14.85
CA CYS A 159 8.81 1.46 14.98
C CYS A 159 8.67 1.20 16.48
N SER A 160 7.78 1.92 17.15
CA SER A 160 7.45 1.61 18.54
C SER A 160 6.71 0.27 18.57
N ASP A 161 7.32 -0.74 19.15
CA ASP A 161 6.60 -1.88 19.71
C ASP A 161 5.65 -1.32 20.79
N SER A 162 4.43 -1.03 20.45
CA SER A 162 3.38 -0.83 21.43
C SER A 162 2.89 -2.22 21.84
N ARG A 163 3.34 -2.64 23.02
CA ARG A 163 2.75 -3.74 23.80
C ARG A 163 1.32 -3.41 24.14
#